data_2555c143495f19b33c52f39a145e76d8
#
_entry.id   2555c143495f19b33c52f39a145e76d8
#
_cell.length_a   1.000
_cell.length_b   1.000
_cell.length_c   1.000
_cell.angle_alpha   90.00
_cell.angle_beta   90.00
_cell.angle_gamma   90.00
#
_symmetry.space_group_name_H-M   'P 1'
#
loop_
_entity.id
_entity.type
_entity.pdbx_description
1 polymer ?
#
loop_
_entity_poly.entity_id
_entity_poly.type
_entity_poly.pdbx_seq_one_letter_code
_entity_poly.pdbx_strand_id
1 'polypeptide(L)'
;MKVLFINSVCGIGSTGRICTDLAQQLEAEGNEVKIAYGRKGTVPEQFQKYAVRIGTDFDCKMHAIQTRLFDTHGFGSKHATKEFLKWAEEYKPDLVWLHNLHGYYINVEMLFDWIKKHPEMQVKWTLHDCWAFTGHCSHFTMVKCEQWKSHC
;
A
#
# COMPACT_ATOMS: atom_id res chain seq x y z
N MET A 1 15.77 -12.58 5.35
CA MET A 1 14.87 -12.29 4.22
C MET A 1 14.73 -10.79 4.05
N LYS A 2 14.45 -10.32 2.83
CA LYS A 2 14.04 -8.94 2.56
C LYS A 2 12.51 -8.85 2.53
N VAL A 3 11.95 -8.06 3.42
CA VAL A 3 10.49 -7.89 3.56
C VAL A 3 10.09 -6.48 3.15
N LEU A 4 9.14 -6.37 2.23
CA LEU A 4 8.60 -5.11 1.77
C LEU A 4 7.13 -4.99 2.18
N PHE A 5 6.83 -4.13 3.14
CA PHE A 5 5.46 -3.72 3.43
C PHE A 5 4.99 -2.66 2.44
N ILE A 6 3.74 -2.72 2.02
CA ILE A 6 3.07 -1.67 1.22
C ILE A 6 1.84 -1.23 1.98
N ASN A 7 1.84 0.03 2.46
CA ASN A 7 0.76 0.60 3.25
C ASN A 7 0.54 2.08 2.88
N SER A 8 -0.61 2.62 3.21
CA SER A 8 -0.92 4.03 2.94
C SER A 8 -0.04 5.01 3.73
N VAL A 9 0.38 4.67 4.94
CA VAL A 9 1.17 5.50 5.88
C VAL A 9 2.26 4.67 6.55
N CYS A 10 3.30 5.33 7.09
CA CYS A 10 4.38 4.70 7.83
C CYS A 10 4.51 5.32 9.22
N GLY A 11 4.42 4.51 10.27
CA GLY A 11 4.62 4.89 11.69
C GLY A 11 3.55 5.80 12.30
N ILE A 12 2.53 6.16 11.53
CA ILE A 12 1.42 7.00 12.00
C ILE A 12 0.07 6.33 11.73
N GLY A 13 -0.96 6.72 12.48
CA GLY A 13 -2.28 6.07 12.41
C GLY A 13 -2.21 4.60 12.88
N SER A 14 -3.33 3.89 12.81
CA SER A 14 -3.43 2.49 13.26
C SER A 14 -2.60 1.54 12.39
N THR A 15 -2.84 1.55 11.09
CA THR A 15 -2.18 0.62 10.15
C THR A 15 -0.68 0.92 10.01
N GLY A 16 -0.28 2.21 10.07
CA GLY A 16 1.14 2.57 10.02
C GLY A 16 1.92 2.10 11.26
N ARG A 17 1.28 2.12 12.45
CA ARG A 17 1.88 1.56 13.66
C ARG A 17 1.99 0.05 13.58
N ILE A 18 0.95 -0.64 13.14
CA ILE A 18 1.00 -2.10 12.92
C ILE A 18 2.18 -2.47 12.02
N CYS A 19 2.37 -1.75 10.90
CA CYS A 19 3.51 -2.00 10.01
C CYS A 19 4.86 -1.78 10.70
N THR A 20 5.01 -0.72 11.51
CA THR A 20 6.27 -0.46 12.21
C THR A 20 6.54 -1.44 13.34
N ASP A 21 5.52 -1.89 14.07
CA ASP A 21 5.66 -2.89 15.13
C ASP A 21 6.10 -4.24 14.53
N LEU A 22 5.46 -4.67 13.45
CA LEU A 22 5.86 -5.87 12.71
C LEU A 22 7.27 -5.73 12.12
N ALA A 23 7.62 -4.55 11.59
CA ALA A 23 8.95 -4.30 11.03
C ALA A 23 10.05 -4.43 12.09
N GLN A 24 9.82 -3.92 13.30
CA GLN A 24 10.76 -4.05 14.42
C GLN A 24 10.93 -5.51 14.86
N GLN A 25 9.84 -6.28 14.90
CA GLN A 25 9.89 -7.70 15.23
C GLN A 25 10.68 -8.49 14.20
N LEU A 26 10.38 -8.29 12.91
CA LEU A 26 11.09 -8.96 11.82
C LEU A 26 12.58 -8.57 11.75
N GLU A 27 12.90 -7.30 12.02
CA GLU A 27 14.30 -6.85 12.10
C GLU A 27 15.04 -7.53 13.26
N ALA A 28 14.39 -7.68 14.43
CA ALA A 28 14.96 -8.40 15.57
C ALA A 28 15.21 -9.89 15.27
N GLU A 29 14.45 -10.47 14.35
CA GLU A 29 14.63 -11.82 13.81
C GLU A 29 15.71 -11.90 12.70
N GLY A 30 16.40 -10.80 12.41
CA GLY A 30 17.48 -10.75 11.41
C GLY A 30 17.00 -10.52 9.98
N ASN A 31 15.79 -10.03 9.76
CA ASN A 31 15.29 -9.67 8.43
C ASN A 31 15.61 -8.21 8.09
N GLU A 32 15.80 -7.92 6.81
CA GLU A 32 15.84 -6.56 6.28
C GLU A 32 14.41 -6.11 5.93
N VAL A 33 13.96 -4.96 6.43
CA VAL A 33 12.57 -4.54 6.27
C VAL A 33 12.47 -3.12 5.69
N LYS A 34 11.57 -2.94 4.71
CA LYS A 34 11.17 -1.63 4.20
C LYS A 34 9.65 -1.50 4.21
N ILE A 35 9.17 -0.26 4.38
CA ILE A 35 7.76 0.11 4.39
C ILE A 35 7.55 1.16 3.30
N ALA A 36 6.99 0.74 2.17
CA ALA A 36 6.59 1.63 1.10
C ALA A 36 5.25 2.28 1.45
N TYR A 37 5.20 3.62 1.39
CA TYR A 37 4.00 4.39 1.75
C TYR A 37 3.83 5.62 0.86
N GLY A 38 2.61 6.14 0.74
CA GLY A 38 2.37 7.24 -0.19
C GLY A 38 1.62 8.44 0.38
N ARG A 39 0.78 8.27 1.39
CA ARG A 39 -0.02 9.39 1.93
C ARG A 39 0.81 10.35 2.76
N LYS A 40 0.37 11.61 2.78
CA LYS A 40 0.98 12.68 3.59
C LYS A 40 1.02 12.29 5.07
N GLY A 41 2.14 12.57 5.70
CA GLY A 41 2.38 12.39 7.13
C GLY A 41 3.87 12.40 7.42
N THR A 42 4.25 12.88 8.59
CA THR A 42 5.64 12.85 9.04
C THR A 42 5.92 11.49 9.63
N VAL A 43 6.84 10.75 9.02
CA VAL A 43 7.32 9.49 9.59
C VAL A 43 8.16 9.82 10.82
N PRO A 44 7.86 9.25 12.01
CA PRO A 44 8.68 9.43 13.19
C PRO A 44 10.14 9.05 12.94
N GLU A 45 11.09 9.78 13.53
CA GLU A 45 12.51 9.65 13.27
C GLU A 45 13.04 8.21 13.41
N GLN A 46 12.59 7.51 14.45
CA GLN A 46 12.97 6.12 14.71
C GLN A 46 12.55 5.13 13.62
N PHE A 47 11.58 5.47 12.77
CA PHE A 47 11.05 4.61 11.70
C PHE A 47 11.52 5.03 10.30
N GLN A 48 12.26 6.13 10.17
CA GLN A 48 12.74 6.61 8.87
C GLN A 48 13.62 5.59 8.15
N LYS A 49 14.34 4.75 8.89
CA LYS A 49 15.16 3.67 8.32
C LYS A 49 14.35 2.64 7.51
N TYR A 50 13.07 2.48 7.81
CA TYR A 50 12.16 1.59 7.08
C TYR A 50 11.48 2.28 5.90
N ALA A 51 11.34 3.59 5.94
CA ALA A 51 10.43 4.35 5.10
C ALA A 51 10.90 4.48 3.65
N VAL A 52 10.04 4.13 2.69
CA VAL A 52 10.21 4.36 1.26
C VAL A 52 9.01 5.08 0.73
N ARG A 53 9.17 6.32 0.24
CA ARG A 53 8.05 7.12 -0.25
C ARG A 53 7.66 6.74 -1.67
N ILE A 54 6.36 6.49 -1.90
CA ILE A 54 5.78 6.32 -3.24
C ILE A 54 5.19 7.67 -3.67
N GLY A 55 5.79 8.29 -4.68
CA GLY A 55 5.32 9.57 -5.22
C GLY A 55 5.36 10.73 -4.22
N THR A 56 4.55 11.74 -4.51
CA THR A 56 4.47 13.00 -3.79
C THR A 56 3.05 13.28 -3.30
N ASP A 57 2.89 14.31 -2.48
CA ASP A 57 1.55 14.79 -2.07
C ASP A 57 0.74 15.31 -3.27
N PHE A 58 1.42 15.81 -4.31
CA PHE A 58 0.77 16.23 -5.55
C PHE A 58 0.19 15.03 -6.30
N ASP A 59 0.95 13.92 -6.41
CA ASP A 59 0.48 12.69 -7.06
C ASP A 59 -0.78 12.16 -6.36
N CYS A 60 -0.80 12.17 -5.03
CA CYS A 60 -1.97 11.76 -4.25
C CYS A 60 -3.19 12.66 -4.53
N LYS A 61 -3.00 13.97 -4.60
CA LYS A 61 -4.08 14.93 -4.92
C LYS A 61 -4.63 14.70 -6.32
N MET A 62 -3.76 14.54 -7.31
CA MET A 62 -4.16 14.28 -8.70
C MET A 62 -4.93 12.97 -8.83
N HIS A 63 -4.47 11.91 -8.17
CA HIS A 63 -5.16 10.62 -8.13
C HIS A 63 -6.56 10.76 -7.48
N ALA A 64 -6.67 11.52 -6.38
CA ALA A 64 -7.96 11.77 -5.73
C ALA A 64 -8.93 12.56 -6.63
N ILE A 65 -8.45 13.56 -7.36
CA ILE A 65 -9.24 14.31 -8.35
C ILE A 65 -9.69 13.38 -9.47
N GLN A 66 -8.77 12.61 -10.05
CA GLN A 66 -9.07 11.65 -11.10
C GLN A 66 -10.14 10.64 -10.64
N THR A 67 -10.03 10.13 -9.41
CA THR A 67 -11.01 9.19 -8.86
C THR A 67 -12.40 9.83 -8.75
N ARG A 68 -12.49 11.09 -8.29
CA ARG A 68 -13.77 11.78 -8.16
C ARG A 68 -14.45 12.09 -9.51
N LEU A 69 -13.66 12.29 -10.56
CA LEU A 69 -14.18 12.61 -11.89
C LEU A 69 -14.54 11.37 -12.71
N PHE A 70 -13.80 10.26 -12.53
CA PHE A 70 -13.85 9.10 -13.41
C PHE A 70 -14.06 7.77 -12.67
N ASP A 71 -14.27 7.80 -11.35
CA ASP A 71 -14.43 6.61 -10.50
C ASP A 71 -13.31 5.57 -10.66
N THR A 72 -12.05 6.04 -10.66
CA THR A 72 -10.85 5.23 -10.91
C THR A 72 -10.00 5.03 -9.67
N HIS A 73 -10.63 4.76 -8.52
CA HIS A 73 -9.94 4.54 -7.26
C HIS A 73 -8.99 3.33 -7.35
N GLY A 74 -7.71 3.59 -7.08
CA GLY A 74 -6.66 2.56 -7.19
C GLY A 74 -6.01 2.47 -8.58
N PHE A 75 -6.47 3.22 -9.60
CA PHE A 75 -5.93 3.19 -10.96
C PHE A 75 -5.17 4.46 -11.38
N GLY A 76 -5.06 5.44 -10.48
CA GLY A 76 -4.20 6.63 -10.67
C GLY A 76 -2.75 6.37 -10.28
N SER A 77 -1.98 7.46 -10.04
CA SER A 77 -0.56 7.43 -9.60
C SER A 77 0.37 6.54 -10.45
N LYS A 78 0.11 6.41 -11.76
CA LYS A 78 0.86 5.48 -12.65
C LYS A 78 2.36 5.78 -12.67
N HIS A 79 2.75 7.07 -12.78
CA HIS A 79 4.16 7.45 -12.81
C HIS A 79 4.86 7.13 -11.49
N ALA A 80 4.27 7.54 -10.35
CA ALA A 80 4.81 7.26 -9.03
C ALA A 80 4.95 5.77 -8.75
N THR A 81 3.96 4.97 -9.17
CA THR A 81 4.00 3.51 -9.05
C THR A 81 5.11 2.91 -9.92
N LYS A 82 5.29 3.39 -11.15
CA LYS A 82 6.36 2.91 -12.04
C LYS A 82 7.74 3.13 -11.44
N GLU A 83 8.01 4.31 -10.88
CA GLU A 83 9.30 4.62 -10.25
C GLU A 83 9.50 3.79 -8.98
N PHE A 84 8.45 3.62 -8.17
CA PHE A 84 8.50 2.73 -7.00
C PHE A 84 8.79 1.27 -7.40
N LEU A 85 8.16 0.75 -8.44
CA LEU A 85 8.38 -0.64 -8.88
C LEU A 85 9.79 -0.85 -9.44
N LYS A 86 10.41 0.15 -10.08
CA LYS A 86 11.84 0.08 -10.45
C LYS A 86 12.72 -0.07 -9.20
N TRP A 87 12.46 0.72 -8.17
CA TRP A 87 13.16 0.59 -6.90
C TRP A 87 12.93 -0.79 -6.27
N ALA A 88 11.71 -1.33 -6.32
CA ALA A 88 11.38 -2.65 -5.79
C ALA A 88 12.11 -3.79 -6.53
N GLU A 89 12.31 -3.65 -7.84
CA GLU A 89 13.15 -4.56 -8.65
C GLU A 89 14.61 -4.60 -8.17
N GLU A 90 15.16 -3.45 -7.81
CA GLU A 90 16.54 -3.35 -7.28
C GLU A 90 16.62 -3.87 -5.84
N TYR A 91 15.59 -3.61 -5.05
CA TYR A 91 15.49 -4.09 -3.66
C TYR A 91 15.38 -5.61 -3.59
N LYS A 92 14.64 -6.25 -4.51
CA LYS A 92 14.41 -7.71 -4.62
C LYS A 92 13.85 -8.29 -3.31
N PRO A 93 12.61 -7.96 -2.95
CA PRO A 93 11.99 -8.50 -1.74
C PRO A 93 11.72 -10.01 -1.88
N ASP A 94 11.99 -10.77 -0.83
CA ASP A 94 11.59 -12.17 -0.71
C ASP A 94 10.09 -12.28 -0.35
N LEU A 95 9.59 -11.29 0.40
CA LEU A 95 8.20 -11.19 0.83
C LEU A 95 7.68 -9.79 0.61
N VAL A 96 6.56 -9.66 -0.12
CA VAL A 96 5.73 -8.45 -0.17
C VAL A 96 4.52 -8.63 0.74
N TRP A 97 4.38 -7.73 1.72
CA TRP A 97 3.26 -7.78 2.66
C TRP A 97 2.37 -6.55 2.45
N LEU A 98 1.24 -6.79 1.79
CA LEU A 98 0.26 -5.78 1.47
C LEU A 98 -0.61 -5.46 2.69
N HIS A 99 -0.87 -4.18 2.89
CA HIS A 99 -1.79 -3.64 3.88
C HIS A 99 -2.85 -2.78 3.19
N ASN A 100 -2.99 -1.49 3.54
CA ASN A 100 -3.94 -0.60 2.89
C ASN A 100 -3.40 -0.09 1.55
N LEU A 101 -3.93 -0.61 0.45
CA LEU A 101 -3.59 -0.18 -0.91
C LEU A 101 -4.42 1.03 -1.37
N HIS A 102 -5.55 1.31 -0.71
CA HIS A 102 -6.33 2.53 -0.96
C HIS A 102 -5.66 3.77 -0.36
N GLY A 103 -6.03 4.97 -0.83
CA GLY A 103 -5.47 6.22 -0.35
C GLY A 103 -4.76 7.05 -1.40
N TYR A 104 -5.02 6.76 -2.67
CA TYR A 104 -4.62 7.57 -3.84
C TYR A 104 -3.11 7.67 -4.07
N TYR A 105 -2.31 6.67 -3.70
CA TYR A 105 -0.85 6.76 -3.75
C TYR A 105 -0.20 5.71 -4.66
N ILE A 106 -0.89 4.65 -4.99
CA ILE A 106 -0.39 3.53 -5.80
C ILE A 106 -1.41 3.11 -6.84
N ASN A 107 -0.92 2.63 -7.99
CA ASN A 107 -1.73 1.98 -9.01
C ASN A 107 -1.74 0.47 -8.74
N VAL A 108 -2.92 -0.07 -8.38
CA VAL A 108 -3.05 -1.48 -7.97
C VAL A 108 -2.89 -2.44 -9.14
N GLU A 109 -3.34 -2.08 -10.35
CA GLU A 109 -3.17 -2.90 -11.54
C GLU A 109 -1.68 -3.13 -11.83
N MET A 110 -0.90 -2.05 -11.89
CA MET A 110 0.56 -2.14 -12.10
C MET A 110 1.26 -2.92 -11.00
N LEU A 111 0.84 -2.75 -9.74
CA LEU A 111 1.40 -3.50 -8.61
C LEU A 111 1.15 -4.99 -8.76
N PHE A 112 -0.09 -5.40 -9.04
CA PHE A 112 -0.44 -6.81 -9.19
C PHE A 112 0.17 -7.43 -10.45
N ASP A 113 0.32 -6.67 -11.54
CA ASP A 113 1.03 -7.13 -12.74
C ASP A 113 2.53 -7.33 -12.47
N TRP A 114 3.12 -6.51 -11.62
CA TRP A 114 4.49 -6.71 -11.15
C TRP A 114 4.59 -7.96 -10.26
N ILE A 115 3.70 -8.13 -9.29
CA ILE A 115 3.66 -9.32 -8.42
C ILE A 115 3.54 -10.62 -9.24
N LYS A 116 2.69 -10.66 -10.25
CA LYS A 116 2.52 -11.83 -11.14
C LYS A 116 3.77 -12.21 -11.92
N LYS A 117 4.68 -11.26 -12.17
CA LYS A 117 5.95 -11.51 -12.86
C LYS A 117 7.02 -12.13 -11.94
N HIS A 118 6.78 -12.18 -10.64
CA HIS A 118 7.70 -12.68 -9.62
C HIS A 118 7.07 -13.85 -8.83
N PRO A 119 6.83 -14.99 -9.46
CA PRO A 119 6.17 -16.13 -8.80
C PRO A 119 7.00 -16.74 -7.66
N GLU A 120 8.31 -16.47 -7.61
CA GLU A 120 9.21 -16.86 -6.53
C GLU A 120 9.03 -16.03 -5.26
N MET A 121 8.48 -14.83 -5.39
CA MET A 121 8.28 -13.89 -4.29
C MET A 121 7.02 -14.26 -3.48
N GLN A 122 7.16 -14.35 -2.17
CA GLN A 122 6.01 -14.57 -1.30
C GLN A 122 5.14 -13.30 -1.21
N VAL A 123 3.82 -13.50 -1.15
CA VAL A 123 2.87 -12.39 -0.98
C VAL A 123 1.94 -12.69 0.18
N LYS A 124 1.80 -11.72 1.09
CA LYS A 124 0.78 -11.70 2.14
C LYS A 124 -0.07 -10.44 2.00
N TRP A 125 -1.34 -10.51 2.37
CA TRP A 125 -2.22 -9.34 2.41
C TRP A 125 -3.04 -9.32 3.70
N THR A 126 -2.79 -8.33 4.54
CA THR A 126 -3.60 -8.07 5.72
C THR A 126 -4.69 -7.08 5.38
N LEU A 127 -5.94 -7.52 5.42
CA LEU A 127 -7.10 -6.68 5.19
C LEU A 127 -7.48 -5.96 6.49
N HIS A 128 -7.39 -4.64 6.47
CA HIS A 128 -7.77 -3.78 7.61
C HIS A 128 -9.20 -3.24 7.48
N ASP A 129 -9.74 -3.30 6.28
CA ASP A 129 -11.08 -2.83 5.93
C ASP A 129 -11.64 -3.62 4.72
N CYS A 130 -12.79 -3.19 4.21
CA CYS A 130 -13.51 -3.91 3.17
C CYS A 130 -13.11 -3.49 1.73
N TRP A 131 -12.23 -2.51 1.55
CA TRP A 131 -11.92 -1.95 0.24
C TRP A 131 -11.46 -3.00 -0.78
N ALA A 132 -10.67 -3.98 -0.34
CA ALA A 132 -10.07 -4.99 -1.22
C ALA A 132 -11.10 -5.87 -1.97
N PHE A 133 -12.31 -6.05 -1.43
CA PHE A 133 -13.36 -6.84 -2.06
C PHE A 133 -14.58 -6.01 -2.48
N THR A 134 -14.74 -4.78 -1.99
CA THR A 134 -15.77 -3.85 -2.47
C THR A 134 -15.28 -3.00 -3.64
N GLY A 135 -13.97 -2.78 -3.73
CA GLY A 135 -13.35 -1.91 -4.72
C GLY A 135 -13.54 -0.41 -4.46
N HIS A 136 -14.43 -0.02 -3.55
CA HIS A 136 -14.75 1.37 -3.27
C HIS A 136 -14.93 1.67 -1.78
N CYS A 137 -15.80 0.94 -1.09
CA CYS A 137 -16.18 1.22 0.29
C CYS A 137 -15.28 0.52 1.30
N SER A 138 -14.59 1.29 2.14
CA SER A 138 -13.80 0.71 3.25
C SER A 138 -14.71 0.15 4.35
N HIS A 139 -15.90 0.74 4.57
CA HIS A 139 -16.84 0.36 5.63
C HIS A 139 -18.28 0.44 5.16
N PHE A 140 -18.83 -0.64 4.64
CA PHE A 140 -20.22 -0.71 4.18
C PHE A 140 -21.23 -1.08 5.29
N THR A 141 -20.75 -1.68 6.39
CA THR A 141 -21.60 -2.17 7.48
C THR A 141 -22.33 -1.06 8.23
N MET A 142 -21.72 0.13 8.36
CA MET A 142 -22.33 1.29 9.04
C MET A 142 -23.61 1.78 8.34
N VAL A 143 -23.66 1.67 7.02
CA VAL A 143 -24.81 2.09 6.20
C VAL A 143 -25.68 0.90 5.78
N LYS A 144 -25.37 -0.31 6.28
CA LYS A 144 -26.07 -1.57 5.94
C LYS A 144 -26.18 -1.80 4.42
N CYS A 145 -25.15 -1.44 3.68
CA CYS A 145 -25.14 -1.57 2.22
C CYS A 145 -24.90 -3.04 1.83
N GLU A 146 -25.74 -3.57 0.96
CA GLU A 146 -25.66 -4.94 0.44
C GLU A 146 -25.17 -5.01 -1.01
N GLN A 147 -24.89 -3.85 -1.64
CA GLN A 147 -24.48 -3.77 -3.06
C GLN A 147 -23.19 -4.55 -3.36
N TRP A 148 -22.26 -4.64 -2.40
CA TRP A 148 -21.02 -5.39 -2.54
C TRP A 148 -21.22 -6.89 -2.85
N LYS A 149 -22.44 -7.43 -2.63
CA LYS A 149 -22.78 -8.83 -2.94
C LYS A 149 -23.15 -9.06 -4.42
N SER A 150 -23.50 -8.02 -5.14
CA SER A 150 -23.98 -8.12 -6.52
C SER A 150 -23.39 -7.05 -7.44
N HIS A 151 -23.50 -5.80 -7.06
CA HIS A 151 -22.95 -4.64 -7.78
C HIS A 151 -22.56 -3.57 -6.78
N CYS A 152 -21.36 -3.04 -6.91
CA CYS A 152 -20.91 -1.87 -6.17
C CYS A 152 -20.37 -0.83 -7.15
#